data_5b71decb09aa74f4e6b4d856ccbada99
#
_entry.id   5b71decb09aa74f4e6b4d856ccbada99
#
_cell.length_a   1.000
_cell.length_b   1.000
_cell.length_c   1.000
_cell.angle_alpha   90.00
_cell.angle_beta   90.00
_cell.angle_gamma   90.00
#
_symmetry.space_group_name_H-M   'P 1'
#
loop_
_entity.id
_entity.type
_entity.pdbx_description
1 polymer ?
#
loop_
_entity_poly.entity_id
_entity_poly.type
_entity_poly.pdbx_seq_one_letter_code
_entity_poly.pdbx_strand_id
1 'polypeptide(L)'
;RTGILDVAGISTFRNTMNVGAAVTISESGIEASGIGITVANINGAQIGGRRNLVINGAMEIAQRGTAAVASNGFKSVDRVQLDSGSGTDEQPSQEQGTVASGTTPYTEGFRKTYKITNGNQTTSVASNTDLYFQVLYKFESQNIASSGWNYLDSSSFITLSYWVKSSVAQEFYARLQTSDGTSYNYPFSTGSLSANTWTKVVKKIPGNSNLQFDNDVNQGLAIEFVIYRGTGKTGSGATLNTWSVYDASQRVPDMSSSFYTTNDATFELTGIQMEVGSQATPFEHRSSGEELALCQRYFAKSYSGDNVGYFGIPMANSGNSYGNATFPVTMRTNPTVVLRDGTGATGQATQHGNNYLAATAGGIQKNGFTTVSRPSGDWASNAQNPIQAGYTADAEF
;
A
#
# COMPACT_ATOMS: atom_id res chain seq x y z
N ARG A 1 -16.67 22.72 53.62
CA ARG A 1 -17.47 21.48 53.66
C ARG A 1 -16.86 20.53 52.62
N THR A 2 -16.24 19.49 53.06
CA THR A 2 -15.79 18.38 52.26
C THR A 2 -16.95 17.38 52.18
N GLY A 3 -17.74 17.45 51.15
CA GLY A 3 -18.75 16.44 50.84
C GLY A 3 -18.22 15.49 49.77
N ILE A 4 -18.20 14.22 50.06
CA ILE A 4 -18.00 13.17 49.03
C ILE A 4 -19.39 12.85 48.50
N LEU A 5 -19.56 12.99 47.17
CA LEU A 5 -20.72 12.44 46.48
C LEU A 5 -20.32 11.04 45.98
N ASP A 6 -20.75 10.02 46.69
CA ASP A 6 -20.63 8.63 46.27
C ASP A 6 -21.96 8.19 45.66
N VAL A 7 -21.95 7.86 44.35
CA VAL A 7 -23.14 7.43 43.62
C VAL A 7 -22.92 6.01 43.12
N ALA A 8 -23.58 5.07 43.79
CA ALA A 8 -23.64 3.69 43.30
C ALA A 8 -24.69 3.60 42.16
N GLY A 9 -24.26 3.82 40.93
CA GLY A 9 -25.12 3.77 39.75
C GLY A 9 -24.73 4.79 38.65
N ILE A 10 -25.64 5.02 37.69
CA ILE A 10 -25.45 5.99 36.62
C ILE A 10 -25.93 7.36 37.08
N SER A 11 -25.03 8.37 37.07
CA SER A 11 -25.39 9.77 37.26
C SER A 11 -25.43 10.48 35.90
N THR A 12 -26.55 11.10 35.58
CA THR A 12 -26.70 11.91 34.38
C THR A 12 -26.67 13.39 34.74
N PHE A 13 -25.70 14.11 34.25
CA PHE A 13 -25.64 15.57 34.34
C PHE A 13 -26.15 16.17 33.03
N ARG A 14 -27.14 17.05 33.08
CA ARG A 14 -27.76 17.68 31.90
C ARG A 14 -27.05 18.95 31.43
N ASN A 15 -26.00 19.35 32.13
CA ASN A 15 -25.16 20.51 31.87
C ASN A 15 -23.72 20.21 32.22
N THR A 16 -22.86 21.21 32.07
CA THR A 16 -21.45 21.13 32.39
C THR A 16 -21.20 20.71 33.83
N MET A 17 -20.31 19.75 34.04
CA MET A 17 -19.78 19.38 35.34
C MET A 17 -18.35 19.94 35.46
N ASN A 18 -18.13 20.81 36.45
CA ASN A 18 -16.82 21.34 36.79
C ASN A 18 -16.17 20.50 37.87
N VAL A 19 -15.03 19.93 37.61
CA VAL A 19 -14.21 19.17 38.56
C VAL A 19 -13.01 20.01 38.92
N GLY A 20 -13.16 20.87 39.93
CA GLY A 20 -12.19 21.90 40.24
C GLY A 20 -12.16 23.01 39.18
N ALA A 21 -11.13 23.85 39.22
CA ALA A 21 -10.95 24.95 38.25
C ALA A 21 -10.33 24.51 36.92
N ALA A 22 -9.83 23.26 36.82
CA ALA A 22 -9.00 22.81 35.71
C ALA A 22 -9.65 21.73 34.84
N VAL A 23 -10.80 21.14 35.25
CA VAL A 23 -11.48 20.12 34.45
C VAL A 23 -12.94 20.48 34.26
N THR A 24 -13.37 20.55 33.02
CA THR A 24 -14.77 20.75 32.62
C THR A 24 -15.24 19.55 31.82
N ILE A 25 -16.38 18.97 32.22
CA ILE A 25 -17.05 17.90 31.45
C ILE A 25 -18.36 18.48 30.93
N SER A 26 -18.51 18.52 29.61
CA SER A 26 -19.68 19.07 28.91
C SER A 26 -20.14 18.13 27.80
N GLU A 27 -21.22 18.50 27.10
CA GLU A 27 -21.68 17.79 25.90
C GLU A 27 -20.59 17.74 24.78
N SER A 28 -19.68 18.72 24.79
CA SER A 28 -18.55 18.78 23.83
C SER A 28 -17.36 17.88 24.22
N GLY A 29 -17.36 17.30 25.43
CA GLY A 29 -16.28 16.44 25.91
C GLY A 29 -15.68 16.86 27.25
N ILE A 30 -14.44 16.45 27.48
CA ILE A 30 -13.65 16.76 28.67
C ILE A 30 -12.59 17.79 28.32
N GLU A 31 -12.66 18.97 28.93
CA GLU A 31 -11.59 19.98 28.81
C GLU A 31 -10.81 20.00 30.14
N ALA A 32 -9.47 19.88 30.02
CA ALA A 32 -8.55 19.93 31.14
C ALA A 32 -7.45 20.97 30.86
N SER A 33 -7.54 22.13 31.50
CA SER A 33 -6.58 23.23 31.33
C SER A 33 -5.52 23.21 32.41
N GLY A 34 -4.25 23.17 32.01
CA GLY A 34 -3.11 23.26 32.94
C GLY A 34 -2.82 22.00 33.74
N ILE A 35 -3.48 20.87 33.43
CA ILE A 35 -3.24 19.57 34.04
C ILE A 35 -3.08 18.51 32.95
N GLY A 36 -2.31 17.47 33.23
CA GLY A 36 -2.16 16.32 32.32
C GLY A 36 -3.36 15.39 32.44
N ILE A 37 -3.87 14.92 31.27
CA ILE A 37 -4.82 13.81 31.23
C ILE A 37 -4.03 12.55 30.86
N THR A 38 -4.03 11.54 31.73
CA THR A 38 -3.46 10.23 31.39
C THR A 38 -4.59 9.35 30.90
N VAL A 39 -4.54 9.00 29.63
CA VAL A 39 -5.48 8.07 28.99
C VAL A 39 -4.69 6.95 28.30
N ALA A 40 -5.09 5.71 28.48
CA ALA A 40 -4.44 4.58 27.82
C ALA A 40 -4.73 4.54 26.31
N ASN A 41 -5.93 4.98 25.94
CA ASN A 41 -6.38 5.11 24.57
C ASN A 41 -7.53 6.13 24.46
N ILE A 42 -7.80 6.60 23.24
CA ILE A 42 -9.01 7.38 22.92
C ILE A 42 -9.80 6.55 21.92
N ASN A 43 -11.08 6.27 22.24
CA ASN A 43 -11.97 5.46 21.41
C ASN A 43 -11.40 4.07 21.04
N GLY A 44 -10.63 3.46 21.95
CA GLY A 44 -10.02 2.16 21.71
C GLY A 44 -8.79 2.17 20.76
N ALA A 45 -8.36 3.35 20.34
CA ALA A 45 -7.17 3.52 19.52
C ALA A 45 -5.95 3.98 20.34
N GLN A 46 -4.76 3.51 19.95
CA GLN A 46 -3.50 3.93 20.57
C GLN A 46 -3.27 5.42 20.36
N ILE A 47 -2.85 6.13 21.43
CA ILE A 47 -2.52 7.56 21.39
C ILE A 47 -1.03 7.73 21.15
N GLY A 48 -0.67 8.33 20.01
CA GLY A 48 0.72 8.64 19.68
C GLY A 48 1.43 7.53 18.88
N GLY A 49 2.53 7.87 18.25
CA GLY A 49 3.30 7.00 17.38
C GLY A 49 2.71 6.88 15.97
N ARG A 50 3.36 6.08 15.13
CA ARG A 50 2.83 5.72 13.80
C ARG A 50 1.69 4.74 13.95
N ARG A 51 0.48 5.18 13.65
CA ARG A 51 -0.72 4.36 13.73
C ARG A 51 -0.98 3.60 12.44
N ASN A 52 -0.81 4.27 11.30
CA ASN A 52 -1.09 3.64 10.01
C ASN A 52 0.07 2.72 9.59
N LEU A 53 -0.19 1.43 9.56
CA LEU A 53 0.75 0.42 9.06
C LEU A 53 0.88 0.44 7.53
N VAL A 54 -0.10 1.03 6.83
CA VAL A 54 -0.06 1.18 5.38
C VAL A 54 0.85 2.35 5.00
N ILE A 55 1.80 2.07 4.13
CA ILE A 55 2.66 3.08 3.50
C ILE A 55 1.94 3.55 2.23
N ASN A 56 1.93 4.85 1.99
CA ASN A 56 1.29 5.49 0.84
C ASN A 56 -0.23 5.27 0.76
N GLY A 57 -0.89 5.15 1.92
CA GLY A 57 -2.34 4.92 1.97
C GLY A 57 -3.17 6.05 1.35
N ALA A 58 -2.65 7.27 1.28
CA ALA A 58 -3.27 8.41 0.59
C ALA A 58 -2.96 8.47 -0.92
N MET A 59 -2.22 7.51 -1.47
CA MET A 59 -1.85 7.39 -2.89
C MET A 59 -1.01 8.56 -3.44
N GLU A 60 -0.29 9.28 -2.57
CA GLU A 60 0.44 10.51 -2.93
C GLU A 60 1.71 10.24 -3.73
N ILE A 61 2.41 9.14 -3.46
CA ILE A 61 3.69 8.81 -4.07
C ILE A 61 3.48 7.86 -5.26
N ALA A 62 4.00 8.27 -6.42
CA ALA A 62 3.94 7.51 -7.67
C ALA A 62 5.26 7.64 -8.43
N GLN A 63 6.35 7.08 -7.88
CA GLN A 63 7.69 7.20 -8.46
C GLN A 63 7.81 6.57 -9.85
N ARG A 64 7.00 5.52 -10.13
CA ARG A 64 7.00 4.83 -11.43
C ARG A 64 6.26 5.58 -12.53
N GLY A 65 5.43 6.58 -12.17
CA GLY A 65 4.64 7.42 -13.07
C GLY A 65 3.19 7.53 -12.63
N THR A 66 2.49 8.52 -13.19
CA THR A 66 1.10 8.83 -12.86
C THR A 66 0.12 8.45 -13.97
N ALA A 67 0.61 8.29 -15.20
CA ALA A 67 -0.20 7.96 -16.37
C ALA A 67 -0.72 6.53 -16.33
N ALA A 68 -1.82 6.29 -17.04
CA ALA A 68 -2.43 4.96 -17.18
C ALA A 68 -1.46 3.97 -17.87
N VAL A 69 -1.31 2.80 -17.27
CA VAL A 69 -0.49 1.70 -17.79
C VAL A 69 -1.27 0.41 -17.74
N ALA A 70 -1.52 -0.21 -18.89
CA ALA A 70 -2.18 -1.51 -19.01
C ALA A 70 -1.19 -2.65 -18.74
N SER A 71 -0.89 -2.90 -17.47
CA SER A 71 0.07 -3.92 -17.06
C SER A 71 -0.12 -4.29 -15.58
N ASN A 72 0.11 -5.55 -15.25
CA ASN A 72 0.17 -6.05 -13.89
C ASN A 72 1.42 -5.57 -13.14
N GLY A 73 1.39 -5.68 -11.84
CA GLY A 73 2.48 -5.34 -10.93
C GLY A 73 2.44 -3.87 -10.48
N PHE A 74 3.53 -3.41 -9.91
CA PHE A 74 3.71 -2.03 -9.44
C PHE A 74 4.08 -1.14 -10.63
N LYS A 75 3.14 -0.36 -11.18
CA LYS A 75 3.37 0.45 -12.39
C LYS A 75 3.06 1.94 -12.24
N SER A 76 2.30 2.32 -11.23
CA SER A 76 1.93 3.71 -10.99
C SER A 76 2.16 4.11 -9.53
N VAL A 77 1.13 4.06 -8.69
CA VAL A 77 1.21 4.39 -7.26
C VAL A 77 2.11 3.39 -6.54
N ASP A 78 3.03 3.91 -5.74
CA ASP A 78 3.97 3.08 -4.99
C ASP A 78 3.25 2.23 -3.93
N ARG A 79 3.76 1.04 -3.68
CA ARG A 79 3.28 0.05 -2.70
C ARG A 79 1.97 -0.65 -3.06
N VAL A 80 1.28 -0.24 -4.12
CA VAL A 80 0.03 -0.83 -4.59
C VAL A 80 0.22 -1.41 -5.97
N GLN A 81 -0.28 -2.61 -6.22
CA GLN A 81 -0.18 -3.25 -7.52
C GLN A 81 -1.53 -3.75 -8.03
N LEU A 82 -1.70 -3.67 -9.35
CA LEU A 82 -2.73 -4.41 -10.06
C LEU A 82 -2.26 -5.84 -10.27
N ASP A 83 -3.15 -6.79 -10.02
CA ASP A 83 -2.93 -8.19 -10.35
C ASP A 83 -4.21 -8.74 -11.01
N SER A 84 -4.09 -9.13 -12.26
CA SER A 84 -5.16 -9.69 -13.07
C SER A 84 -4.65 -10.85 -13.88
N GLY A 85 -5.53 -11.80 -14.19
CA GLY A 85 -5.08 -12.97 -14.95
C GLY A 85 -6.17 -13.95 -15.27
N SER A 86 -5.70 -15.10 -15.77
CA SER A 86 -6.48 -16.23 -16.25
C SER A 86 -7.34 -15.92 -17.47
N GLY A 87 -6.82 -15.08 -18.40
CA GLY A 87 -7.45 -14.85 -19.70
C GLY A 87 -8.35 -13.63 -19.79
N THR A 88 -7.92 -12.53 -19.19
CA THR A 88 -8.48 -11.22 -19.53
C THR A 88 -8.18 -10.91 -21.00
N ASP A 89 -9.19 -10.51 -21.78
CA ASP A 89 -9.02 -10.21 -23.23
C ASP A 89 -8.23 -8.92 -23.43
N GLU A 90 -8.59 -7.89 -22.68
CA GLU A 90 -7.86 -6.64 -22.62
C GLU A 90 -7.35 -6.40 -21.18
N GLN A 91 -6.04 -6.13 -21.09
CA GLN A 91 -5.39 -5.90 -19.80
C GLN A 91 -5.95 -4.62 -19.15
N PRO A 92 -6.51 -4.68 -17.93
CA PRO A 92 -6.91 -3.48 -17.21
C PRO A 92 -5.72 -2.54 -16.98
N SER A 93 -5.99 -1.24 -17.01
CA SER A 93 -4.98 -0.22 -16.73
C SER A 93 -5.02 0.25 -15.27
N GLN A 94 -3.87 0.72 -14.80
CA GLN A 94 -3.68 1.33 -13.49
C GLN A 94 -3.05 2.71 -13.61
N GLU A 95 -3.52 3.67 -12.80
CA GLU A 95 -2.99 5.03 -12.80
C GLU A 95 -3.10 5.70 -11.41
N GLN A 96 -2.36 6.80 -11.22
CA GLN A 96 -2.64 7.71 -10.12
C GLN A 96 -3.73 8.70 -10.58
N GLY A 97 -4.95 8.51 -10.08
CA GLY A 97 -6.06 9.42 -10.30
C GLY A 97 -6.08 10.60 -9.33
N THR A 98 -7.14 11.40 -9.39
CA THR A 98 -7.34 12.56 -8.53
C THR A 98 -8.68 12.47 -7.79
N VAL A 99 -8.69 12.90 -6.53
CA VAL A 99 -9.91 13.08 -5.74
C VAL A 99 -10.54 14.41 -6.12
N ALA A 100 -11.77 14.39 -6.61
CA ALA A 100 -12.48 15.61 -7.03
C ALA A 100 -12.81 16.51 -5.83
N SER A 101 -12.64 17.82 -6.02
CA SER A 101 -13.03 18.84 -5.03
C SER A 101 -14.53 18.72 -4.70
N GLY A 102 -14.89 18.95 -3.44
CA GLY A 102 -16.27 18.86 -2.95
C GLY A 102 -16.72 17.46 -2.56
N THR A 103 -15.90 16.42 -2.77
CA THR A 103 -16.20 15.07 -2.28
C THR A 103 -15.75 14.89 -0.83
N THR A 104 -16.36 13.94 -0.11
CA THR A 104 -16.01 13.68 1.29
C THR A 104 -14.52 13.33 1.48
N PRO A 105 -13.90 12.42 0.68
CA PRO A 105 -12.47 12.17 0.85
C PRO A 105 -11.61 13.42 0.57
N TYR A 106 -12.03 14.32 -0.34
CA TYR A 106 -11.34 15.59 -0.54
C TYR A 106 -11.34 16.46 0.72
N THR A 107 -12.46 16.53 1.43
CA THR A 107 -12.56 17.29 2.69
C THR A 107 -11.79 16.65 3.84
N GLU A 108 -11.56 15.34 3.80
CA GLU A 108 -10.68 14.61 4.73
C GLU A 108 -9.18 14.75 4.38
N GLY A 109 -8.82 15.52 3.34
CA GLY A 109 -7.43 15.83 2.97
C GLY A 109 -6.87 15.02 1.81
N PHE A 110 -7.58 14.05 1.25
CA PHE A 110 -7.09 13.25 0.12
C PHE A 110 -7.11 14.03 -1.20
N ARG A 111 -6.08 13.81 -2.01
CA ARG A 111 -5.92 14.46 -3.34
C ARG A 111 -5.73 13.47 -4.46
N LYS A 112 -5.25 12.26 -4.13
CA LYS A 112 -4.88 11.23 -5.08
C LYS A 112 -5.64 9.93 -4.84
N THR A 113 -5.82 9.15 -5.91
CA THR A 113 -6.41 7.81 -5.87
C THR A 113 -5.51 6.82 -6.59
N TYR A 114 -5.62 5.54 -6.25
CA TYR A 114 -5.22 4.47 -7.14
C TYR A 114 -6.44 4.09 -7.95
N LYS A 115 -6.38 4.28 -9.27
CA LYS A 115 -7.49 4.05 -10.17
C LYS A 115 -7.18 2.90 -11.11
N ILE A 116 -8.11 1.97 -11.20
CA ILE A 116 -8.14 0.89 -12.17
C ILE A 116 -9.24 1.19 -13.19
N THR A 117 -8.93 1.02 -14.47
CA THR A 117 -9.91 1.04 -15.55
C THR A 117 -9.93 -0.34 -16.21
N ASN A 118 -11.12 -0.94 -16.26
CA ASN A 118 -11.32 -2.22 -16.92
C ASN A 118 -11.05 -2.09 -18.43
N GLY A 119 -10.56 -3.17 -19.04
CA GLY A 119 -10.51 -3.29 -20.50
C GLY A 119 -11.83 -3.80 -21.09
N ASN A 120 -11.88 -3.91 -22.39
CA ASN A 120 -12.99 -4.53 -23.09
C ASN A 120 -12.90 -6.05 -22.97
N GLN A 121 -13.71 -6.64 -22.09
CA GLN A 121 -13.71 -8.07 -21.81
C GLN A 121 -14.82 -8.75 -22.63
N THR A 122 -14.42 -9.57 -23.60
CA THR A 122 -15.35 -10.30 -24.48
C THR A 122 -15.52 -11.76 -24.07
N THR A 123 -14.58 -12.30 -23.31
CA THR A 123 -14.63 -13.68 -22.80
C THR A 123 -15.76 -13.83 -21.78
N SER A 124 -16.64 -14.79 -22.02
CA SER A 124 -17.72 -15.10 -21.08
C SER A 124 -17.18 -15.54 -19.72
N VAL A 125 -17.65 -14.96 -18.63
CA VAL A 125 -17.33 -15.38 -17.26
C VAL A 125 -17.68 -16.83 -16.97
N ALA A 126 -18.67 -17.38 -17.66
CA ALA A 126 -19.07 -18.78 -17.53
C ALA A 126 -18.08 -19.75 -18.18
N SER A 127 -17.33 -19.31 -19.20
CA SER A 127 -16.32 -20.12 -19.89
C SER A 127 -14.95 -20.10 -19.22
N ASN A 128 -14.68 -19.10 -18.35
CA ASN A 128 -13.43 -19.00 -17.63
C ASN A 128 -13.67 -18.65 -16.15
N THR A 129 -13.80 -19.68 -15.35
CA THR A 129 -14.08 -19.57 -13.92
C THR A 129 -12.88 -19.12 -13.07
N ASP A 130 -11.68 -19.10 -13.65
CA ASP A 130 -10.44 -18.71 -12.96
C ASP A 130 -10.04 -17.23 -13.14
N LEU A 131 -10.85 -16.46 -13.87
CA LEU A 131 -10.63 -15.02 -14.05
C LEU A 131 -10.50 -14.28 -12.72
N TYR A 132 -9.61 -13.29 -12.67
CA TYR A 132 -9.52 -12.41 -11.50
C TYR A 132 -8.95 -11.03 -11.84
N PHE A 133 -9.49 -10.02 -11.14
CA PHE A 133 -8.97 -8.67 -11.03
C PHE A 133 -8.89 -8.29 -9.56
N GLN A 134 -7.76 -7.82 -9.13
CA GLN A 134 -7.57 -7.41 -7.74
C GLN A 134 -6.48 -6.34 -7.61
N VAL A 135 -6.59 -5.57 -6.54
CA VAL A 135 -5.54 -4.65 -6.09
C VAL A 135 -4.90 -5.26 -4.86
N LEU A 136 -3.58 -5.33 -4.85
CA LEU A 136 -2.81 -5.92 -3.77
C LEU A 136 -2.00 -4.88 -3.02
N TYR A 137 -1.98 -5.01 -1.70
CA TYR A 137 -1.06 -4.34 -0.79
C TYR A 137 -0.42 -5.38 0.14
N LYS A 138 0.91 -5.37 0.26
CA LYS A 138 1.66 -6.38 1.02
C LYS A 138 2.46 -5.75 2.15
N PHE A 139 2.49 -6.40 3.30
CA PHE A 139 3.22 -6.00 4.50
C PHE A 139 4.39 -6.94 4.76
N GLU A 140 5.53 -6.38 5.17
CA GLU A 140 6.61 -7.17 5.76
C GLU A 140 6.10 -7.83 7.05
N SER A 141 6.44 -9.09 7.27
CA SER A 141 6.00 -9.83 8.45
C SER A 141 6.42 -9.15 9.75
N GLN A 142 7.66 -8.65 9.83
CA GLN A 142 8.18 -7.90 10.98
C GLN A 142 7.32 -6.67 11.34
N ASN A 143 6.70 -6.01 10.36
CA ASN A 143 5.88 -4.82 10.61
C ASN A 143 4.54 -5.17 11.26
N ILE A 144 4.02 -6.36 11.01
CA ILE A 144 2.82 -6.87 11.69
C ILE A 144 3.20 -7.44 13.05
N ALA A 145 4.25 -8.25 13.14
CA ALA A 145 4.72 -8.87 14.38
C ALA A 145 5.06 -7.83 15.45
N SER A 146 5.65 -6.68 15.06
CA SER A 146 6.04 -5.59 15.97
C SER A 146 5.03 -4.44 16.07
N SER A 147 3.84 -4.57 15.47
CA SER A 147 2.84 -3.50 15.42
C SER A 147 2.21 -3.16 16.78
N GLY A 148 2.32 -4.05 17.76
CA GLY A 148 1.59 -3.99 19.03
C GLY A 148 0.20 -4.63 18.97
N TRP A 149 -0.20 -5.19 17.83
CA TRP A 149 -1.39 -6.03 17.75
C TRP A 149 -1.12 -7.40 18.37
N ASN A 150 -1.88 -7.77 19.41
CA ASN A 150 -1.88 -9.14 19.92
C ASN A 150 -2.70 -10.05 18.97
N TYR A 151 -2.09 -10.38 17.83
CA TYR A 151 -2.77 -11.12 16.74
C TYR A 151 -3.21 -12.52 17.13
N LEU A 152 -2.72 -13.09 18.23
CA LEU A 152 -3.13 -14.40 18.74
C LEU A 152 -4.40 -14.35 19.59
N ASP A 153 -4.84 -13.16 20.01
CA ASP A 153 -5.98 -12.97 20.89
C ASP A 153 -7.19 -12.43 20.12
N SER A 154 -8.28 -13.17 20.11
CA SER A 154 -9.54 -12.78 19.45
C SER A 154 -10.22 -11.55 20.06
N SER A 155 -9.82 -11.12 21.25
CA SER A 155 -10.25 -9.86 21.86
C SER A 155 -9.39 -8.65 21.49
N SER A 156 -8.25 -8.88 20.82
CA SER A 156 -7.38 -7.84 20.27
C SER A 156 -7.69 -7.61 18.79
N PHE A 157 -7.71 -6.36 18.36
CA PHE A 157 -8.19 -6.00 17.03
C PHE A 157 -7.18 -5.16 16.26
N ILE A 158 -7.22 -5.33 14.94
CA ILE A 158 -6.70 -4.39 13.98
C ILE A 158 -7.88 -3.82 13.18
N THR A 159 -7.87 -2.53 12.90
CA THR A 159 -8.93 -1.89 12.13
C THR A 159 -8.40 -1.42 10.78
N LEU A 160 -9.04 -1.86 9.70
CA LEU A 160 -8.79 -1.40 8.34
C LEU A 160 -9.88 -0.42 7.94
N SER A 161 -9.50 0.76 7.46
CA SER A 161 -10.41 1.73 6.86
C SER A 161 -9.87 2.23 5.53
N TYR A 162 -10.77 2.52 4.58
CA TYR A 162 -10.40 3.05 3.27
C TYR A 162 -11.62 3.68 2.58
N TRP A 163 -11.35 4.56 1.62
CA TRP A 163 -12.34 5.08 0.70
C TRP A 163 -12.30 4.31 -0.61
N VAL A 164 -13.47 3.93 -1.11
CA VAL A 164 -13.65 3.21 -2.37
C VAL A 164 -14.74 3.86 -3.21
N LYS A 165 -14.54 3.88 -4.53
CA LYS A 165 -15.53 4.32 -5.51
C LYS A 165 -15.48 3.40 -6.73
N SER A 166 -16.64 3.01 -7.26
CA SER A 166 -16.77 2.28 -8.51
C SER A 166 -17.73 3.00 -9.44
N SER A 167 -17.48 2.95 -10.75
CA SER A 167 -18.45 3.44 -11.75
C SER A 167 -19.64 2.51 -11.91
N VAL A 168 -19.55 1.27 -11.42
CA VAL A 168 -20.60 0.26 -11.46
C VAL A 168 -21.15 0.03 -10.06
N ALA A 169 -22.47 0.05 -9.93
CA ALA A 169 -23.14 -0.27 -8.68
C ALA A 169 -23.12 -1.79 -8.45
N GLN A 170 -22.35 -2.23 -7.48
CA GLN A 170 -22.32 -3.63 -7.01
C GLN A 170 -21.67 -3.75 -5.63
N GLU A 171 -21.78 -4.93 -5.02
CA GLU A 171 -20.98 -5.31 -3.86
C GLU A 171 -19.63 -5.85 -4.31
N PHE A 172 -18.56 -5.34 -3.69
CA PHE A 172 -17.22 -5.85 -3.86
C PHE A 172 -16.73 -6.51 -2.57
N TYR A 173 -15.68 -7.30 -2.69
CA TYR A 173 -15.06 -7.94 -1.54
C TYR A 173 -13.63 -7.49 -1.39
N ALA A 174 -13.13 -7.64 -0.19
CA ALA A 174 -11.70 -7.62 0.09
C ALA A 174 -11.37 -8.72 1.09
N ARG A 175 -10.10 -9.04 1.22
CA ARG A 175 -9.65 -10.04 2.18
C ARG A 175 -8.27 -9.72 2.72
N LEU A 176 -7.98 -10.20 3.92
CA LEU A 176 -6.63 -10.36 4.41
C LEU A 176 -6.16 -11.78 4.16
N GLN A 177 -4.91 -11.94 3.76
CA GLN A 177 -4.25 -13.24 3.66
C GLN A 177 -2.93 -13.21 4.41
N THR A 178 -2.71 -14.19 5.31
CA THR A 178 -1.41 -14.41 5.95
C THR A 178 -0.53 -15.29 5.07
N SER A 179 0.79 -15.16 5.21
CA SER A 179 1.77 -15.91 4.41
C SER A 179 2.69 -16.78 5.25
N ASP A 180 2.85 -16.47 6.53
CA ASP A 180 3.72 -17.23 7.44
C ASP A 180 2.96 -18.42 8.03
N GLY A 181 3.67 -19.54 8.20
CA GLY A 181 3.08 -20.77 8.68
C GLY A 181 1.94 -21.28 7.81
N THR A 182 0.83 -21.71 8.43
CA THR A 182 -0.40 -22.04 7.71
C THR A 182 -1.07 -20.74 7.27
N SER A 183 -1.30 -20.58 5.96
CA SER A 183 -1.96 -19.39 5.43
C SER A 183 -3.44 -19.35 5.84
N TYR A 184 -3.88 -18.20 6.36
CA TYR A 184 -5.25 -17.91 6.73
C TYR A 184 -5.85 -16.83 5.85
N ASN A 185 -7.16 -16.88 5.68
CA ASN A 185 -7.97 -15.96 4.89
C ASN A 185 -9.04 -15.32 5.77
N TYR A 186 -9.23 -13.99 5.63
CA TYR A 186 -10.28 -13.22 6.30
C TYR A 186 -11.01 -12.36 5.27
N PRO A 187 -12.06 -12.88 4.62
CA PRO A 187 -12.81 -12.14 3.61
C PRO A 187 -13.84 -11.20 4.27
N PHE A 188 -14.09 -10.07 3.63
CA PHE A 188 -15.12 -9.13 4.04
C PHE A 188 -15.69 -8.37 2.84
N SER A 189 -16.91 -7.84 3.01
CA SER A 189 -17.63 -7.10 1.97
C SER A 189 -17.46 -5.59 2.14
N THR A 190 -17.46 -4.85 1.03
CA THR A 190 -17.63 -3.39 1.03
C THR A 190 -19.05 -2.96 1.41
N GLY A 191 -20.02 -3.89 1.38
CA GLY A 191 -21.43 -3.58 1.21
C GLY A 191 -21.73 -3.17 -0.24
N SER A 192 -23.02 -2.96 -0.53
CA SER A 192 -23.44 -2.51 -1.86
C SER A 192 -22.99 -1.08 -2.11
N LEU A 193 -22.14 -0.86 -3.10
CA LEU A 193 -21.71 0.47 -3.52
C LEU A 193 -22.68 1.05 -4.54
N SER A 194 -23.00 2.34 -4.41
CA SER A 194 -23.67 3.11 -5.44
C SER A 194 -22.66 3.57 -6.50
N ALA A 195 -23.04 3.54 -7.76
CA ALA A 195 -22.17 3.97 -8.86
C ALA A 195 -21.66 5.42 -8.65
N ASN A 196 -20.38 5.64 -8.92
CA ASN A 196 -19.71 6.94 -8.87
C ASN A 196 -19.75 7.63 -7.49
N THR A 197 -20.02 6.88 -6.42
CA THR A 197 -20.13 7.42 -5.05
C THR A 197 -18.99 6.94 -4.17
N TRP A 198 -18.28 7.87 -3.54
CA TRP A 198 -17.26 7.52 -2.54
C TRP A 198 -17.92 6.94 -1.30
N THR A 199 -17.49 5.76 -0.90
CA THR A 199 -17.94 5.06 0.30
C THR A 199 -16.75 4.76 1.20
N LYS A 200 -16.85 5.14 2.48
CA LYS A 200 -15.85 4.77 3.49
C LYS A 200 -16.19 3.39 4.04
N VAL A 201 -15.27 2.46 3.89
CA VAL A 201 -15.37 1.11 4.45
C VAL A 201 -14.52 1.04 5.71
N VAL A 202 -15.08 0.49 6.78
CA VAL A 202 -14.38 0.26 8.05
C VAL A 202 -14.58 -1.19 8.46
N LYS A 203 -13.49 -1.90 8.73
CA LYS A 203 -13.50 -3.30 9.16
C LYS A 203 -12.65 -3.48 10.42
N LYS A 204 -13.30 -3.93 11.48
CA LYS A 204 -12.67 -4.36 12.71
C LYS A 204 -12.36 -5.86 12.58
N ILE A 205 -11.10 -6.23 12.68
CA ILE A 205 -10.61 -7.58 12.40
C ILE A 205 -9.97 -8.12 13.68
N PRO A 206 -10.50 -9.21 14.26
CA PRO A 206 -9.96 -9.81 15.48
C PRO A 206 -8.66 -10.57 15.19
N GLY A 207 -7.86 -10.79 16.23
CA GLY A 207 -6.82 -11.80 16.19
C GLY A 207 -7.40 -13.22 16.13
N ASN A 208 -6.53 -14.20 15.92
CA ASN A 208 -6.86 -15.61 15.95
C ASN A 208 -5.65 -16.43 16.41
N SER A 209 -5.85 -17.36 17.32
CA SER A 209 -4.76 -18.15 17.96
C SER A 209 -3.89 -18.96 16.98
N ASN A 210 -4.31 -19.09 15.72
CA ASN A 210 -3.58 -19.82 14.69
C ASN A 210 -2.76 -18.91 13.75
N LEU A 211 -2.84 -17.58 13.91
CA LEU A 211 -2.06 -16.66 13.06
C LEU A 211 -0.58 -16.75 13.46
N GLN A 212 0.26 -16.63 12.45
CA GLN A 212 1.71 -16.55 12.62
C GLN A 212 2.24 -15.39 11.79
N PHE A 213 3.18 -14.63 12.38
CA PHE A 213 3.96 -13.61 11.67
C PHE A 213 5.41 -13.75 12.11
N ASP A 214 6.28 -14.04 11.15
CA ASP A 214 7.71 -14.13 11.38
C ASP A 214 8.30 -12.71 11.52
N ASN A 215 9.42 -12.59 12.24
CA ASN A 215 10.06 -11.28 12.39
C ASN A 215 11.10 -11.06 11.27
N ASP A 216 10.63 -11.05 10.03
CA ASP A 216 11.47 -10.90 8.84
C ASP A 216 10.89 -9.91 7.82
N VAL A 217 11.61 -9.71 6.72
CA VAL A 217 11.24 -8.77 5.64
C VAL A 217 10.36 -9.40 4.56
N ASN A 218 10.02 -10.68 4.67
CA ASN A 218 9.13 -11.34 3.71
C ASN A 218 7.68 -10.89 3.91
N GLN A 219 6.82 -11.27 2.99
CA GLN A 219 5.40 -10.98 3.12
C GLN A 219 4.79 -11.79 4.27
N GLY A 220 4.29 -11.12 5.30
CA GLY A 220 3.51 -11.75 6.37
C GLY A 220 2.00 -11.61 6.18
N LEU A 221 1.56 -10.46 5.67
CA LEU A 221 0.15 -10.14 5.45
C LEU A 221 -0.05 -9.45 4.11
N ALA A 222 -1.15 -9.73 3.44
CA ALA A 222 -1.63 -8.97 2.28
C ALA A 222 -3.06 -8.50 2.49
N ILE A 223 -3.38 -7.30 1.95
CA ILE A 223 -4.75 -6.87 1.68
C ILE A 223 -4.98 -7.07 0.19
N GLU A 224 -6.04 -7.78 -0.15
CA GLU A 224 -6.51 -7.93 -1.53
C GLU A 224 -7.88 -7.26 -1.66
N PHE A 225 -7.96 -6.21 -2.44
CA PHE A 225 -9.22 -5.59 -2.86
C PHE A 225 -9.67 -6.31 -4.12
N VAL A 226 -10.69 -7.14 -4.00
CA VAL A 226 -11.17 -8.02 -5.07
C VAL A 226 -12.16 -7.24 -5.92
N ILE A 227 -11.75 -6.88 -7.14
CA ILE A 227 -12.62 -6.19 -8.10
C ILE A 227 -13.51 -7.20 -8.82
N TYR A 228 -12.93 -8.34 -9.21
CA TYR A 228 -13.67 -9.47 -9.77
C TYR A 228 -12.91 -10.78 -9.55
N ARG A 229 -13.66 -11.83 -9.28
CA ARG A 229 -13.17 -13.23 -9.29
C ARG A 229 -14.23 -14.14 -9.88
N GLY A 230 -13.79 -15.03 -10.75
CA GLY A 230 -14.63 -16.08 -11.30
C GLY A 230 -14.95 -17.20 -10.27
N THR A 231 -15.96 -17.98 -10.58
CA THR A 231 -16.53 -19.00 -9.67
C THR A 231 -15.57 -20.14 -9.29
N GLY A 232 -14.46 -20.33 -10.02
CA GLY A 232 -13.39 -21.25 -9.62
C GLY A 232 -12.52 -20.76 -8.44
N LYS A 233 -12.68 -19.49 -8.03
CA LYS A 233 -11.95 -18.85 -6.92
C LYS A 233 -12.86 -18.28 -5.84
N THR A 234 -14.17 -18.47 -5.97
CA THR A 234 -15.21 -17.96 -5.07
C THR A 234 -16.14 -19.10 -4.65
N GLY A 235 -16.88 -18.94 -3.57
CA GLY A 235 -17.86 -19.93 -3.17
C GLY A 235 -18.46 -19.69 -1.79
N SER A 236 -19.53 -20.46 -1.51
CA SER A 236 -20.31 -20.36 -0.26
C SER A 236 -19.54 -20.73 1.02
N GLY A 237 -18.38 -21.39 0.89
CA GLY A 237 -17.51 -21.71 2.03
C GLY A 237 -16.67 -20.51 2.51
N ALA A 238 -16.60 -19.43 1.73
CA ALA A 238 -15.93 -18.21 2.13
C ALA A 238 -16.80 -17.39 3.11
N THR A 239 -16.71 -17.71 4.40
CA THR A 239 -17.48 -17.04 5.46
C THR A 239 -16.90 -15.66 5.72
N LEU A 240 -17.72 -14.61 5.52
CA LEU A 240 -17.31 -13.22 5.75
C LEU A 240 -17.01 -12.94 7.24
N ASN A 241 -16.04 -12.06 7.46
CA ASN A 241 -15.61 -11.56 8.76
C ASN A 241 -15.16 -12.69 9.73
N THR A 242 -14.58 -13.75 9.17
CA THR A 242 -14.09 -14.91 9.93
C THR A 242 -12.76 -15.40 9.36
N TRP A 243 -11.79 -15.65 10.23
CA TRP A 243 -10.55 -16.32 9.83
C TRP A 243 -10.80 -17.79 9.51
N SER A 244 -10.36 -18.23 8.36
CA SER A 244 -10.37 -19.63 7.93
C SER A 244 -9.02 -20.00 7.31
N VAL A 245 -8.67 -21.26 7.31
CA VAL A 245 -7.52 -21.75 6.53
C VAL A 245 -7.73 -21.37 5.07
N TYR A 246 -6.68 -20.88 4.43
CA TYR A 246 -6.76 -20.46 3.04
C TYR A 246 -7.13 -21.60 2.11
N ASP A 247 -8.18 -21.39 1.34
CA ASP A 247 -8.61 -22.27 0.25
C ASP A 247 -8.63 -21.47 -1.05
N ALA A 248 -7.87 -21.93 -2.05
CA ALA A 248 -7.74 -21.26 -3.33
C ALA A 248 -9.06 -21.19 -4.13
N SER A 249 -10.00 -22.09 -3.87
CA SER A 249 -11.32 -22.14 -4.50
C SER A 249 -12.40 -21.33 -3.76
N GLN A 250 -12.11 -20.85 -2.54
CA GLN A 250 -13.09 -20.23 -1.63
C GLN A 250 -12.52 -18.94 -1.01
N ARG A 251 -11.96 -18.07 -1.85
CA ARG A 251 -11.26 -16.87 -1.34
C ARG A 251 -12.21 -15.78 -0.84
N VAL A 252 -13.32 -15.60 -1.56
CA VAL A 252 -14.44 -14.69 -1.25
C VAL A 252 -15.74 -15.35 -1.67
N PRO A 253 -16.92 -14.89 -1.21
CA PRO A 253 -18.21 -15.35 -1.75
C PRO A 253 -18.34 -15.08 -3.25
N ASP A 254 -19.29 -15.79 -3.88
CA ASP A 254 -19.65 -15.50 -5.29
C ASP A 254 -20.06 -14.04 -5.45
N MET A 255 -19.65 -13.43 -6.55
CA MET A 255 -19.83 -12.00 -6.78
C MET A 255 -20.39 -11.71 -8.16
N SER A 256 -21.01 -10.52 -8.30
CA SER A 256 -21.51 -10.04 -9.58
C SER A 256 -20.37 -9.82 -10.57
N SER A 257 -20.61 -10.18 -11.83
CA SER A 257 -19.71 -9.92 -12.95
C SER A 257 -19.90 -8.53 -13.59
N SER A 258 -20.79 -7.70 -13.06
CA SER A 258 -21.18 -6.43 -13.70
C SER A 258 -19.99 -5.51 -13.97
N PHE A 259 -19.05 -5.41 -13.03
CA PHE A 259 -17.81 -4.64 -13.26
C PHE A 259 -16.97 -5.24 -14.40
N TYR A 260 -16.77 -6.55 -14.38
CA TYR A 260 -15.98 -7.26 -15.40
C TYR A 260 -16.56 -7.06 -16.81
N THR A 261 -17.89 -7.17 -16.95
CA THR A 261 -18.58 -7.08 -18.24
C THR A 261 -18.87 -5.64 -18.70
N THR A 262 -18.54 -4.64 -17.88
CA THR A 262 -18.69 -3.23 -18.26
C THR A 262 -17.35 -2.69 -18.77
N ASN A 263 -17.29 -2.39 -20.08
CA ASN A 263 -16.12 -1.75 -20.68
C ASN A 263 -15.82 -0.40 -20.01
N ASP A 264 -14.55 -0.09 -19.82
CA ASP A 264 -14.06 1.14 -19.19
C ASP A 264 -14.60 1.40 -17.77
N ALA A 265 -15.15 0.37 -17.11
CA ALA A 265 -15.55 0.49 -15.71
C ALA A 265 -14.35 0.88 -14.84
N THR A 266 -14.57 1.80 -13.89
CA THR A 266 -13.49 2.29 -13.01
C THR A 266 -13.68 1.86 -11.57
N PHE A 267 -12.56 1.55 -10.91
CA PHE A 267 -12.49 1.26 -9.48
C PHE A 267 -11.38 2.10 -8.86
N GLU A 268 -11.71 2.86 -7.83
CA GLU A 268 -10.78 3.80 -7.20
C GLU A 268 -10.66 3.57 -5.71
N LEU A 269 -9.43 3.66 -5.19
CA LEU A 269 -9.09 3.54 -3.77
C LEU A 269 -8.27 4.74 -3.30
N THR A 270 -8.52 5.19 -2.06
CA THR A 270 -7.68 6.14 -1.34
C THR A 270 -7.90 6.03 0.17
N GLY A 271 -7.03 6.66 0.95
CA GLY A 271 -7.17 6.71 2.40
C GLY A 271 -7.10 5.34 3.08
N ILE A 272 -6.27 4.43 2.58
CA ILE A 272 -6.10 3.11 3.18
C ILE A 272 -5.30 3.26 4.49
N GLN A 273 -5.94 2.93 5.60
CA GLN A 273 -5.33 2.93 6.93
C GLN A 273 -5.61 1.62 7.62
N MET A 274 -4.55 0.98 8.12
CA MET A 274 -4.64 -0.18 8.99
C MET A 274 -3.93 0.14 10.29
N GLU A 275 -4.65 0.09 11.41
CA GLU A 275 -4.19 0.53 12.72
C GLU A 275 -4.58 -0.46 13.82
N VAL A 276 -3.76 -0.55 14.86
CA VAL A 276 -4.04 -1.38 16.02
C VAL A 276 -5.14 -0.73 16.85
N GLY A 277 -6.18 -1.48 17.14
CA GLY A 277 -7.34 -1.01 17.91
C GLY A 277 -8.65 -1.48 17.30
N SER A 278 -9.74 -1.22 17.99
CA SER A 278 -11.09 -1.69 17.66
C SER A 278 -11.95 -0.68 16.90
N GLN A 279 -11.40 0.52 16.61
CA GLN A 279 -12.10 1.61 15.95
C GLN A 279 -11.18 2.32 14.95
N ALA A 280 -11.76 2.80 13.85
CA ALA A 280 -11.04 3.65 12.92
C ALA A 280 -10.89 5.06 13.50
N THR A 281 -9.67 5.58 13.46
CA THR A 281 -9.38 6.98 13.80
C THR A 281 -9.31 7.85 12.53
N PRO A 282 -9.25 9.18 12.64
CA PRO A 282 -8.95 10.03 11.52
C PRO A 282 -7.65 9.60 10.83
N PHE A 283 -7.61 9.70 9.50
CA PHE A 283 -6.46 9.26 8.72
C PHE A 283 -5.16 9.95 9.17
N GLU A 284 -4.10 9.16 9.31
CA GLU A 284 -2.76 9.66 9.62
C GLU A 284 -2.09 10.20 8.37
N HIS A 285 -2.24 11.51 8.11
CA HIS A 285 -1.52 12.19 7.04
C HIS A 285 -0.05 12.40 7.44
N ARG A 286 0.86 11.84 6.65
CA ARG A 286 2.31 12.05 6.79
C ARG A 286 2.76 13.14 5.82
N SER A 287 3.89 13.77 6.13
CA SER A 287 4.51 14.69 5.16
C SER A 287 4.95 13.92 3.91
N SER A 288 4.93 14.58 2.74
CA SER A 288 5.34 13.95 1.48
C SER A 288 6.77 13.40 1.54
N GLY A 289 7.67 14.04 2.29
CA GLY A 289 9.05 13.57 2.46
C GLY A 289 9.14 12.28 3.27
N GLU A 290 8.37 12.17 4.36
CA GLU A 290 8.29 10.91 5.14
C GLU A 290 7.70 9.78 4.32
N GLU A 291 6.58 10.03 3.63
CA GLU A 291 5.91 9.03 2.83
C GLU A 291 6.81 8.55 1.68
N LEU A 292 7.53 9.48 1.02
CA LEU A 292 8.50 9.13 -0.01
C LEU A 292 9.63 8.25 0.54
N ALA A 293 10.19 8.58 1.69
CA ALA A 293 11.26 7.78 2.30
C ALA A 293 10.78 6.36 2.65
N LEU A 294 9.54 6.21 3.11
CA LEU A 294 8.93 4.90 3.35
C LEU A 294 8.73 4.11 2.05
N CYS A 295 8.29 4.76 0.97
CA CYS A 295 8.15 4.13 -0.35
C CYS A 295 9.52 3.73 -0.93
N GLN A 296 10.55 4.55 -0.72
CA GLN A 296 11.91 4.29 -1.22
C GLN A 296 12.56 3.04 -0.59
N ARG A 297 12.07 2.57 0.54
CA ARG A 297 12.47 1.26 1.08
C ARG A 297 12.14 0.10 0.13
N TYR A 298 11.16 0.29 -0.76
CA TYR A 298 10.66 -0.73 -1.69
C TYR A 298 10.99 -0.42 -3.15
N PHE A 299 10.96 0.86 -3.51
CA PHE A 299 11.34 1.30 -4.83
C PHE A 299 11.99 2.67 -4.78
N ALA A 300 13.17 2.79 -5.37
CA ALA A 300 13.89 4.05 -5.48
C ALA A 300 14.38 4.28 -6.91
N LYS A 301 14.49 5.53 -7.30
CA LYS A 301 15.11 5.95 -8.57
C LYS A 301 15.97 7.18 -8.36
N SER A 302 17.03 7.31 -9.17
CA SER A 302 17.97 8.45 -9.10
C SER A 302 17.53 9.67 -9.89
N TYR A 303 16.36 9.66 -10.53
CA TYR A 303 15.89 10.69 -11.43
C TYR A 303 14.44 11.09 -11.15
N SER A 304 14.06 12.30 -11.57
CA SER A 304 12.69 12.82 -11.51
C SER A 304 12.22 13.22 -12.91
N GLY A 305 10.99 12.86 -13.26
CA GLY A 305 10.42 13.15 -14.59
C GLY A 305 11.20 12.46 -15.72
N ASP A 306 11.33 13.18 -16.85
CA ASP A 306 12.02 12.71 -18.05
C ASP A 306 13.54 12.94 -18.01
N ASN A 307 14.04 13.65 -17.02
CA ASN A 307 15.46 13.91 -16.86
C ASN A 307 16.13 12.75 -16.10
N VAL A 308 17.12 12.15 -16.74
CA VAL A 308 17.94 11.12 -16.10
C VAL A 308 18.93 11.80 -15.18
N GLY A 309 18.70 11.69 -13.85
CA GLY A 309 19.68 12.10 -12.87
C GLY A 309 20.90 11.18 -12.94
N TYR A 310 22.05 11.75 -13.22
CA TYR A 310 23.28 10.98 -13.31
C TYR A 310 23.98 10.86 -11.98
N PHE A 311 24.49 9.66 -11.68
CA PHE A 311 25.64 9.53 -10.81
C PHE A 311 26.86 9.20 -11.69
N GLY A 312 28.00 9.80 -11.35
CA GLY A 312 29.27 9.54 -12.05
C GLY A 312 30.02 8.42 -11.35
N ILE A 313 30.51 7.45 -12.14
CA ILE A 313 31.40 6.40 -11.66
C ILE A 313 32.78 6.61 -12.31
N PRO A 314 33.88 6.58 -11.56
CA PRO A 314 35.23 6.66 -12.13
C PRO A 314 35.45 5.57 -13.20
N MET A 315 36.11 5.90 -14.27
CA MET A 315 36.42 4.93 -15.32
C MET A 315 37.38 3.85 -14.87
N ALA A 316 37.14 2.63 -15.36
CA ALA A 316 38.11 1.55 -15.37
C ALA A 316 38.55 1.25 -16.81
N ASN A 317 39.72 0.71 -16.98
CA ASN A 317 40.26 0.27 -18.28
C ASN A 317 39.80 -1.17 -18.65
N SER A 318 38.74 -1.65 -18.07
CA SER A 318 38.22 -3.00 -18.26
C SER A 318 36.69 -2.95 -18.32
N GLY A 319 36.04 -4.07 -18.58
CA GLY A 319 34.58 -4.18 -18.63
C GLY A 319 33.85 -3.75 -17.35
N ASN A 320 34.53 -3.54 -16.25
CA ASN A 320 33.98 -3.12 -14.96
C ASN A 320 34.48 -1.72 -14.57
N SER A 321 33.55 -0.86 -14.14
CA SER A 321 33.83 0.39 -13.49
C SER A 321 33.36 0.34 -12.04
N TYR A 322 34.20 0.75 -11.10
CA TYR A 322 33.95 0.69 -9.68
C TYR A 322 33.67 2.06 -9.11
N GLY A 323 32.62 2.17 -8.30
CA GLY A 323 32.21 3.39 -7.61
C GLY A 323 30.97 3.11 -6.76
N ASN A 324 30.60 4.04 -5.90
CA ASN A 324 29.45 3.87 -5.02
C ASN A 324 28.24 4.67 -5.52
N ALA A 325 27.15 3.98 -5.76
CA ALA A 325 25.82 4.55 -5.89
C ALA A 325 25.01 4.18 -4.64
N THR A 326 24.66 5.16 -3.83
CA THR A 326 23.88 4.94 -2.61
C THR A 326 22.40 5.13 -2.88
N PHE A 327 21.57 4.31 -2.25
CA PHE A 327 20.12 4.51 -2.26
C PHE A 327 19.72 5.56 -1.22
N PRO A 328 18.60 6.27 -1.44
CA PRO A 328 18.14 7.30 -0.49
C PRO A 328 17.89 6.77 0.93
N VAL A 329 17.46 5.52 1.02
CA VAL A 329 17.21 4.78 2.27
C VAL A 329 17.66 3.33 2.12
N THR A 330 17.85 2.64 3.23
CA THR A 330 18.11 1.18 3.20
C THR A 330 16.88 0.44 2.69
N MET A 331 17.03 -0.29 1.60
CA MET A 331 15.94 -1.02 0.97
C MET A 331 15.56 -2.28 1.76
N ARG A 332 14.35 -2.79 1.52
CA ARG A 332 13.80 -3.97 2.19
C ARG A 332 14.71 -5.20 2.03
N THR A 333 15.15 -5.44 0.84
CA THR A 333 16.08 -6.51 0.47
C THR A 333 17.09 -5.98 -0.55
N ASN A 334 18.03 -6.80 -1.00
CA ASN A 334 18.87 -6.43 -2.12
C ASN A 334 17.98 -6.25 -3.35
N PRO A 335 17.89 -5.03 -3.93
CA PRO A 335 16.95 -4.76 -5.01
C PRO A 335 17.42 -5.30 -6.36
N THR A 336 16.49 -5.44 -7.29
CA THR A 336 16.81 -5.49 -8.71
C THR A 336 17.15 -4.08 -9.18
N VAL A 337 18.38 -3.88 -9.67
CA VAL A 337 18.84 -2.58 -10.17
C VAL A 337 18.85 -2.57 -11.68
N VAL A 338 18.15 -1.62 -12.29
CA VAL A 338 18.15 -1.39 -13.74
C VAL A 338 18.75 -0.02 -14.00
N LEU A 339 19.83 0.01 -14.81
CA LEU A 339 20.49 1.24 -15.22
C LEU A 339 19.73 1.91 -16.36
N ARG A 340 19.89 3.23 -16.48
CA ARG A 340 19.39 4.05 -17.58
C ARG A 340 20.46 5.03 -18.05
N ASP A 341 20.60 5.14 -19.37
CA ASP A 341 21.48 6.13 -19.98
C ASP A 341 20.86 7.55 -20.03
N GLY A 342 21.58 8.49 -20.63
CA GLY A 342 21.14 9.89 -20.77
C GLY A 342 19.91 10.10 -21.65
N THR A 343 19.51 9.13 -22.44
CA THR A 343 18.28 9.16 -23.24
C THR A 343 17.10 8.52 -22.53
N GLY A 344 17.33 7.88 -21.35
CA GLY A 344 16.33 7.13 -20.61
C GLY A 344 16.21 5.66 -21.03
N ALA A 345 17.04 5.17 -21.93
CA ALA A 345 17.03 3.78 -22.35
C ALA A 345 17.50 2.87 -21.20
N THR A 346 16.77 1.77 -20.97
CA THR A 346 17.03 0.82 -19.87
C THR A 346 18.13 -0.18 -20.24
N GLY A 347 18.90 -0.62 -19.22
CA GLY A 347 20.00 -1.56 -19.40
C GLY A 347 21.21 -0.93 -20.08
N GLN A 348 21.34 0.40 -20.01
CA GLN A 348 22.41 1.15 -20.63
C GLN A 348 23.02 2.17 -19.65
N ALA A 349 24.25 2.60 -19.97
CA ALA A 349 24.91 3.74 -19.34
C ALA A 349 25.54 4.62 -20.41
N THR A 350 25.74 5.90 -20.11
CA THR A 350 26.38 6.87 -21.00
C THR A 350 27.86 6.92 -20.71
N GLN A 351 28.68 6.77 -21.72
CA GLN A 351 30.12 7.05 -21.68
C GLN A 351 30.44 8.18 -22.64
N HIS A 352 31.20 9.17 -22.18
CA HIS A 352 31.73 10.24 -23.05
C HIS A 352 30.64 10.96 -23.84
N GLY A 353 29.67 11.54 -23.14
CA GLY A 353 28.66 12.43 -23.73
C GLY A 353 27.53 11.74 -24.50
N ASN A 354 27.82 11.03 -25.56
CA ASN A 354 26.81 10.46 -26.46
C ASN A 354 27.02 8.96 -26.76
N ASN A 355 27.92 8.31 -26.06
CA ASN A 355 28.16 6.87 -26.29
C ASN A 355 27.31 6.06 -25.32
N TYR A 356 26.18 5.57 -25.80
CA TYR A 356 25.20 4.79 -25.03
C TYR A 356 25.52 3.30 -25.14
N LEU A 357 25.85 2.67 -24.03
CA LEU A 357 26.37 1.30 -24.02
C LEU A 357 25.60 0.41 -23.07
N ALA A 358 25.36 -0.82 -23.49
CA ALA A 358 24.77 -1.83 -22.62
C ALA A 358 25.55 -1.94 -21.31
N ALA A 359 24.85 -1.87 -20.18
CA ALA A 359 25.43 -1.86 -18.86
C ALA A 359 24.52 -2.50 -17.80
N THR A 360 25.15 -3.13 -16.80
CA THR A 360 24.47 -3.75 -15.67
C THR A 360 25.10 -3.28 -14.37
N ALA A 361 24.28 -3.16 -13.32
CA ALA A 361 24.76 -2.89 -11.96
C ALA A 361 25.28 -4.20 -11.33
N GLY A 362 26.35 -4.08 -10.52
CA GLY A 362 26.91 -5.18 -9.74
C GLY A 362 27.32 -4.75 -8.33
N GLY A 363 27.61 -5.72 -7.46
CA GLY A 363 27.88 -5.45 -6.04
C GLY A 363 26.69 -4.85 -5.32
N ILE A 364 25.47 -5.32 -5.66
CA ILE A 364 24.20 -4.79 -5.16
C ILE A 364 23.97 -5.23 -3.72
N GLN A 365 23.69 -4.26 -2.86
CA GLN A 365 23.35 -4.41 -1.45
C GLN A 365 22.09 -3.58 -1.14
N LYS A 366 21.54 -3.71 0.06
CA LYS A 366 20.35 -2.97 0.52
C LYS A 366 20.53 -1.43 0.51
N ASN A 367 21.75 -0.94 0.58
CA ASN A 367 22.07 0.48 0.69
C ASN A 367 22.69 1.09 -0.58
N GLY A 368 22.89 0.28 -1.64
CA GLY A 368 23.48 0.77 -2.87
C GLY A 368 24.10 -0.33 -3.72
N PHE A 369 24.88 0.08 -4.73
CA PHE A 369 25.68 -0.83 -5.55
C PHE A 369 27.05 -0.20 -5.89
N THR A 370 28.02 -1.03 -6.25
CA THR A 370 29.41 -0.61 -6.33
C THR A 370 30.05 -0.79 -7.71
N THR A 371 29.34 -1.37 -8.66
CA THR A 371 29.91 -1.69 -9.95
C THR A 371 28.93 -1.38 -11.08
N VAL A 372 29.42 -0.82 -12.17
CA VAL A 372 28.74 -0.79 -13.49
C VAL A 372 29.57 -1.57 -14.46
N SER A 373 29.02 -2.65 -14.97
CA SER A 373 29.72 -3.60 -15.84
C SER A 373 29.14 -3.57 -17.25
N ARG A 374 29.99 -3.78 -18.26
CA ARG A 374 29.54 -4.05 -19.62
C ARG A 374 29.41 -5.57 -19.81
N PRO A 375 28.29 -6.04 -20.36
CA PRO A 375 28.11 -7.46 -20.71
C PRO A 375 29.07 -7.95 -21.77
N SER A 376 29.57 -7.07 -22.65
CA SER A 376 30.53 -7.39 -23.70
C SER A 376 31.44 -6.20 -24.00
N GLY A 377 32.73 -6.46 -24.12
CA GLY A 377 33.76 -5.47 -24.40
C GLY A 377 34.12 -4.59 -23.20
N ASP A 378 35.10 -3.72 -23.38
CA ASP A 378 35.61 -2.81 -22.38
C ASP A 378 34.99 -1.40 -22.51
N TRP A 379 35.02 -0.63 -21.45
CA TRP A 379 34.81 0.81 -21.50
C TRP A 379 35.93 1.45 -22.30
N ALA A 380 35.63 2.41 -23.18
CA ALA A 380 36.67 3.06 -23.99
C ALA A 380 37.72 3.73 -23.10
N SER A 381 38.99 3.56 -23.44
CA SER A 381 40.15 3.96 -22.62
C SER A 381 40.40 5.48 -22.50
N ASN A 382 39.53 6.32 -23.04
CA ASN A 382 39.65 7.78 -22.92
C ASN A 382 39.27 8.26 -21.52
N ALA A 383 40.26 8.29 -20.67
CA ALA A 383 40.18 8.37 -19.23
C ALA A 383 39.61 9.68 -18.62
N GLN A 384 39.03 10.59 -19.36
CA GLN A 384 38.61 11.89 -18.83
C GLN A 384 37.09 12.05 -18.53
N ASN A 385 36.27 11.12 -19.00
CA ASN A 385 34.82 11.24 -18.77
C ASN A 385 34.27 10.07 -17.96
N PRO A 386 33.61 10.35 -16.85
CA PRO A 386 33.02 9.32 -16.02
C PRO A 386 31.90 8.58 -16.78
N ILE A 387 31.66 7.35 -16.39
CA ILE A 387 30.47 6.64 -16.78
C ILE A 387 29.29 7.26 -16.01
N GLN A 388 28.25 7.59 -16.73
CA GLN A 388 27.05 8.23 -16.18
C GLN A 388 25.84 7.34 -16.38
N ALA A 389 25.06 7.13 -15.35
CA ALA A 389 23.82 6.40 -15.43
C ALA A 389 22.79 6.94 -14.42
N GLY A 390 21.52 6.84 -14.76
CA GLY A 390 20.45 6.80 -13.81
C GLY A 390 20.16 5.37 -13.40
N TYR A 391 19.39 5.17 -12.34
CA TYR A 391 18.96 3.83 -11.94
C TYR A 391 17.53 3.79 -11.41
N THR A 392 16.91 2.63 -11.51
CA THR A 392 15.82 2.20 -10.65
C THR A 392 16.29 1.03 -9.80
N ALA A 393 15.89 1.01 -8.54
CA ALA A 393 16.14 -0.07 -7.59
C ALA A 393 14.79 -0.57 -7.07
N ASP A 394 14.45 -1.83 -7.37
CA ASP A 394 13.15 -2.44 -7.04
C ASP A 394 13.34 -3.58 -6.04
N ALA A 395 12.78 -3.42 -4.85
CA ALA A 395 12.76 -4.38 -3.74
C ALA A 395 11.31 -4.70 -3.30
N GLU A 396 10.32 -4.51 -4.16
CA GLU A 396 8.94 -4.91 -3.89
C GLU A 396 8.82 -6.44 -3.70
N PHE A 397 7.63 -6.92 -3.29
CA PHE A 397 7.39 -8.34 -3.04
C PHE A 397 7.19 -9.16 -4.31
#